data_313b8f392ece0a5e17703c40b2386670
#
_entry.id   313b8f392ece0a5e17703c40b2386670
#
_cell.length_a   1.000
_cell.length_b   1.000
_cell.length_c   1.000
_cell.angle_alpha   90.00
_cell.angle_beta   90.00
_cell.angle_gamma   90.00
#
_symmetry.space_group_name_H-M   'P 1'
#
loop_
_entity.id
_entity.type
_entity.pdbx_description
1 polymer ?
#
loop_
_entity_poly.entity_id
_entity_poly.type
_entity_poly.pdbx_seq_one_letter_code
_entity_poly.pdbx_strand_id
1 'polypeptide(L)'
;MGGLWARWRAGRGRRRGRRAARSLDPGLRATVRAAYDEGRPIPEPLARKAAEAGDPRGMTVYGIGLGKRGAYAEAIHWLGKAAVTGDISAMVVLGTLHLDLGDPVEAERHFRRAADRGHAGARLALQQLRARRNGSGP
;
A
#
# COMPACT_ATOMS: atom_id res chain seq x y z
N MET A 1 -16.74 -3.87 41.55
CA MET A 1 -17.71 -3.10 40.72
C MET A 1 -17.07 -2.09 39.75
N GLY A 2 -15.80 -2.15 39.45
CA GLY A 2 -15.10 -1.23 38.53
C GLY A 2 -15.02 -1.62 37.05
N GLY A 3 -15.48 -2.83 36.67
CA GLY A 3 -15.17 -3.37 35.33
C GLY A 3 -16.04 -2.83 34.17
N LEU A 4 -17.29 -2.48 34.42
CA LEU A 4 -18.21 -2.06 33.36
C LEU A 4 -17.95 -0.62 32.88
N TRP A 5 -17.58 0.26 33.78
CA TRP A 5 -17.26 1.66 33.49
C TRP A 5 -15.94 1.83 32.77
N ALA A 6 -14.94 1.02 33.10
CA ALA A 6 -13.64 1.04 32.43
C ALA A 6 -13.74 0.54 30.97
N ARG A 7 -14.57 -0.49 30.72
CA ARG A 7 -14.83 -0.99 29.35
C ARG A 7 -15.61 0.01 28.51
N TRP A 8 -16.53 0.76 29.12
CA TRP A 8 -17.33 1.75 28.41
C TRP A 8 -16.52 3.01 28.04
N ARG A 9 -15.59 3.46 28.90
CA ARG A 9 -14.64 4.56 28.59
C ARG A 9 -13.63 4.16 27.49
N ALA A 10 -13.12 2.95 27.53
CA ALA A 10 -12.19 2.44 26.51
C ALA A 10 -12.87 2.30 25.14
N GLY A 11 -14.17 1.92 25.12
CA GLY A 11 -14.93 1.81 23.86
C GLY A 11 -15.22 3.16 23.20
N ARG A 12 -15.45 4.22 23.98
CA ARG A 12 -15.73 5.56 23.44
C ARG A 12 -14.48 6.25 22.86
N GLY A 13 -13.35 6.11 23.50
CA GLY A 13 -12.08 6.67 23.00
C GLY A 13 -11.65 6.08 21.67
N ARG A 14 -11.84 4.77 21.50
CA ARG A 14 -11.50 4.08 20.25
C ARG A 14 -12.42 4.44 19.08
N ARG A 15 -13.71 4.70 19.32
CA ARG A 15 -14.65 5.09 18.25
C ARG A 15 -14.42 6.52 17.76
N ARG A 16 -14.04 7.44 18.65
CA ARG A 16 -13.71 8.83 18.27
C ARG A 16 -12.41 8.88 17.45
N GLY A 17 -11.37 8.14 17.83
CA GLY A 17 -10.14 8.04 17.07
C GLY A 17 -10.33 7.46 15.66
N ARG A 18 -11.20 6.44 15.52
CA ARG A 18 -11.52 5.85 14.20
C ARG A 18 -12.34 6.77 13.30
N ARG A 19 -13.22 7.61 13.85
CA ARG A 19 -13.99 8.59 13.07
C ARG A 19 -13.13 9.78 12.64
N ALA A 20 -12.24 10.28 13.49
CA ALA A 20 -11.33 11.37 13.16
C ALA A 20 -10.29 10.96 12.11
N ALA A 21 -9.80 9.70 12.15
CA ALA A 21 -8.89 9.15 11.14
C ALA A 21 -9.53 8.96 9.76
N ARG A 22 -10.87 8.85 9.68
CA ARG A 22 -11.59 8.62 8.42
C ARG A 22 -12.01 9.89 7.68
N SER A 23 -11.81 11.07 8.24
CA SER A 23 -12.21 12.33 7.59
C SER A 23 -11.01 13.08 7.03
N LEU A 24 -10.52 12.62 5.89
CA LEU A 24 -9.72 13.50 5.06
C LEU A 24 -10.65 14.58 4.52
N ASP A 25 -10.26 15.84 4.69
CA ASP A 25 -10.97 16.96 4.09
C ASP A 25 -11.22 16.70 2.58
N PRO A 26 -12.45 16.92 2.07
CA PRO A 26 -12.77 16.64 0.67
C PRO A 26 -11.83 17.33 -0.33
N GLY A 27 -11.40 18.56 -0.05
CA GLY A 27 -10.45 19.29 -0.88
C GLY A 27 -9.08 18.63 -0.91
N LEU A 28 -8.61 18.20 0.25
CA LEU A 28 -7.34 17.50 0.37
C LEU A 28 -7.37 16.12 -0.33
N ARG A 29 -8.49 15.42 -0.23
CA ARG A 29 -8.72 14.16 -0.95
C ARG A 29 -8.68 14.35 -2.46
N ALA A 30 -9.34 15.38 -2.97
CA ALA A 30 -9.31 15.73 -4.38
C ALA A 30 -7.90 16.08 -4.86
N THR A 31 -7.13 16.82 -4.05
CA THR A 31 -5.74 17.17 -4.37
C THR A 31 -4.85 15.94 -4.45
N VAL A 32 -4.94 15.01 -3.49
CA VAL A 32 -4.18 13.76 -3.50
C VAL A 32 -4.54 12.91 -4.71
N ARG A 33 -5.83 12.80 -5.01
CA ARG A 33 -6.32 12.06 -6.16
C ARG A 33 -5.77 12.62 -7.46
N ALA A 34 -5.94 13.92 -7.69
CA ALA A 34 -5.47 14.57 -8.91
C ALA A 34 -3.95 14.44 -9.08
N ALA A 35 -3.18 14.68 -8.03
CA ALA A 35 -1.73 14.51 -8.07
C ALA A 35 -1.31 13.08 -8.38
N TYR A 36 -1.99 12.08 -7.79
CA TYR A 36 -1.72 10.67 -8.04
C TYR A 36 -2.02 10.30 -9.50
N ASP A 37 -3.22 10.66 -9.99
CA ASP A 37 -3.67 10.31 -11.34
C ASP A 37 -2.80 11.00 -12.42
N GLU A 38 -2.25 12.19 -12.13
CA GLU A 38 -1.36 12.94 -13.00
C GLU A 38 0.14 12.60 -12.84
N GLY A 39 0.47 11.70 -11.91
CA GLY A 39 1.86 11.32 -11.61
C GLY A 39 2.68 12.46 -10.98
N ARG A 40 2.03 13.45 -10.38
CA ARG A 40 2.71 14.55 -9.69
C ARG A 40 3.21 14.12 -8.30
N PRO A 41 4.34 14.66 -7.83
CA PRO A 41 4.82 14.38 -6.50
C PRO A 41 3.80 14.76 -5.42
N ILE A 42 3.59 13.87 -4.46
CA ILE A 42 2.78 14.12 -3.27
C ILE A 42 3.74 14.21 -2.08
N PRO A 43 3.80 15.35 -1.38
CA PRO A 43 4.66 15.47 -0.20
C PRO A 43 4.33 14.40 0.85
N GLU A 44 5.37 13.87 1.50
CA GLU A 44 5.20 12.76 2.47
C GLU A 44 4.20 13.07 3.60
N PRO A 45 4.20 14.26 4.24
CA PRO A 45 3.21 14.56 5.27
C PRO A 45 1.77 14.45 4.77
N LEU A 46 1.54 14.83 3.51
CA LEU A 46 0.23 14.72 2.88
C LEU A 46 -0.11 13.27 2.53
N ALA A 47 0.84 12.52 1.98
CA ALA A 47 0.66 11.10 1.68
C ALA A 47 0.37 10.30 2.96
N ARG A 48 1.11 10.55 4.03
CA ARG A 48 0.88 9.94 5.33
C ARG A 48 -0.51 10.24 5.87
N LYS A 49 -0.91 11.50 5.87
CA LYS A 49 -2.25 11.92 6.32
C LYS A 49 -3.36 11.25 5.52
N ALA A 50 -3.19 11.16 4.20
CA ALA A 50 -4.13 10.46 3.33
C ALA A 50 -4.16 8.95 3.62
N ALA A 51 -3.00 8.32 3.83
CA ALA A 51 -2.91 6.91 4.20
C ALA A 51 -3.61 6.61 5.52
N GLU A 52 -3.36 7.42 6.55
CA GLU A 52 -4.00 7.31 7.87
C GLU A 52 -5.52 7.50 7.79
N ALA A 53 -6.00 8.30 6.84
CA ALA A 53 -7.42 8.50 6.56
C ALA A 53 -8.04 7.37 5.72
N GLY A 54 -7.27 6.37 5.31
CA GLY A 54 -7.74 5.22 4.55
C GLY A 54 -7.79 5.42 3.04
N ASP A 55 -7.15 6.47 2.50
CA ASP A 55 -7.08 6.68 1.06
C ASP A 55 -6.04 5.74 0.43
N PRO A 56 -6.44 4.86 -0.52
CA PRO A 56 -5.51 3.90 -1.13
C PRO A 56 -4.33 4.54 -1.86
N ARG A 57 -4.54 5.70 -2.48
CA ARG A 57 -3.48 6.44 -3.17
C ARG A 57 -2.45 6.98 -2.19
N GLY A 58 -2.93 7.52 -1.07
CA GLY A 58 -2.08 7.95 0.03
C GLY A 58 -1.27 6.79 0.61
N MET A 59 -1.89 5.63 0.79
CA MET A 59 -1.22 4.42 1.26
C MET A 59 -0.11 3.98 0.30
N THR A 60 -0.38 3.99 -1.00
CA THR A 60 0.61 3.62 -2.02
C THR A 60 1.79 4.58 -2.04
N VAL A 61 1.54 5.88 -2.10
CA VAL A 61 2.61 6.90 -2.13
C VAL A 61 3.43 6.88 -0.84
N TYR A 62 2.77 6.80 0.32
CA TYR A 62 3.46 6.72 1.61
C TYR A 62 4.28 5.44 1.73
N GLY A 63 3.72 4.29 1.32
CA GLY A 63 4.43 3.02 1.29
C GLY A 63 5.66 3.01 0.39
N ILE A 64 5.57 3.64 -0.79
CA ILE A 64 6.73 3.83 -1.68
C ILE A 64 7.82 4.66 -0.99
N GLY A 65 7.45 5.76 -0.37
CA GLY A 65 8.38 6.61 0.38
C GLY A 65 9.10 5.85 1.51
N LEU A 66 8.36 5.05 2.27
CA LEU A 66 8.91 4.18 3.30
C LEU A 66 9.89 3.15 2.74
N GLY A 67 9.56 2.51 1.63
CA GLY A 67 10.45 1.55 0.95
C GLY A 67 11.76 2.18 0.50
N LYS A 68 11.70 3.38 -0.05
CA LYS A 68 12.90 4.14 -0.47
C LYS A 68 13.84 4.47 0.69
N ARG A 69 13.31 4.61 1.91
CA ARG A 69 14.11 4.85 3.12
C ARG A 69 14.56 3.58 3.82
N GLY A 70 14.22 2.41 3.30
CA GLY A 70 14.55 1.13 3.92
C GLY A 70 13.60 0.71 5.06
N ALA A 71 12.52 1.42 5.28
CA ALA A 71 11.47 1.05 6.24
C ALA A 71 10.53 -0.02 5.64
N TYR A 72 11.09 -1.17 5.30
CA TYR A 72 10.43 -2.20 4.48
C TYR A 72 9.19 -2.81 5.15
N ALA A 73 9.25 -3.07 6.45
CA ALA A 73 8.11 -3.64 7.16
C ALA A 73 6.89 -2.72 7.13
N GLU A 74 7.10 -1.42 7.36
CA GLU A 74 6.03 -0.42 7.28
C GLU A 74 5.55 -0.22 5.84
N ALA A 75 6.49 -0.21 4.87
CA ALA A 75 6.16 -0.12 3.45
C ALA A 75 5.23 -1.27 3.02
N ILE A 76 5.57 -2.51 3.37
CA ILE A 76 4.76 -3.70 3.09
C ILE A 76 3.37 -3.57 3.73
N HIS A 77 3.29 -3.07 4.95
CA HIS A 77 2.03 -2.85 5.65
C HIS A 77 1.10 -1.90 4.88
N TRP A 78 1.59 -0.72 4.52
CA TRP A 78 0.78 0.28 3.82
C TRP A 78 0.45 -0.11 2.39
N LEU A 79 1.42 -0.64 1.65
CA LEU A 79 1.21 -1.14 0.29
C LEU A 79 0.26 -2.35 0.28
N GLY A 80 0.34 -3.21 1.29
CA GLY A 80 -0.58 -4.34 1.45
C GLY A 80 -2.02 -3.88 1.61
N LYS A 81 -2.26 -2.86 2.43
CA LYS A 81 -3.59 -2.25 2.57
C LYS A 81 -4.11 -1.67 1.26
N ALA A 82 -3.27 -0.94 0.53
CA ALA A 82 -3.65 -0.41 -0.78
C ALA A 82 -3.94 -1.52 -1.79
N ALA A 83 -3.12 -2.57 -1.84
CA ALA A 83 -3.30 -3.71 -2.74
C ALA A 83 -4.61 -4.45 -2.49
N VAL A 84 -5.06 -4.55 -1.23
CA VAL A 84 -6.37 -5.15 -0.89
C VAL A 84 -7.53 -4.36 -1.49
N THR A 85 -7.42 -3.05 -1.61
CA THR A 85 -8.45 -2.21 -2.27
C THR A 85 -8.45 -2.35 -3.80
N GLY A 86 -7.45 -3.01 -4.36
CA GLY A 86 -7.31 -3.19 -5.80
C GLY A 86 -6.33 -2.23 -6.47
N ASP A 87 -5.54 -1.47 -5.72
CA ASP A 87 -4.53 -0.60 -6.29
C ASP A 87 -3.43 -1.42 -6.98
N ILE A 88 -3.38 -1.33 -8.30
CA ILE A 88 -2.44 -2.10 -9.13
C ILE A 88 -1.01 -1.64 -8.90
N SER A 89 -0.78 -0.35 -8.73
CA SER A 89 0.55 0.21 -8.44
C SER A 89 1.12 -0.36 -7.15
N ALA A 90 0.30 -0.45 -6.09
CA ALA A 90 0.70 -1.07 -4.83
C ALA A 90 1.10 -2.54 -5.00
N MET A 91 0.36 -3.30 -5.82
CA MET A 91 0.70 -4.70 -6.11
C MET A 91 2.05 -4.83 -6.80
N VAL A 92 2.32 -3.98 -7.79
CA VAL A 92 3.60 -3.97 -8.53
C VAL A 92 4.75 -3.60 -7.60
N VAL A 93 4.58 -2.57 -6.79
CA VAL A 93 5.62 -2.14 -5.84
C VAL A 93 5.88 -3.21 -4.78
N LEU A 94 4.85 -3.87 -4.27
CA LEU A 94 5.03 -5.02 -3.37
C LEU A 94 5.82 -6.16 -4.03
N GLY A 95 5.52 -6.48 -5.28
CA GLY A 95 6.27 -7.48 -6.01
C GLY A 95 7.76 -7.13 -6.12
N THR A 96 8.06 -5.90 -6.47
CA THR A 96 9.44 -5.40 -6.55
C THR A 96 10.13 -5.43 -5.18
N LEU A 97 9.44 -4.97 -4.15
CA LEU A 97 9.97 -4.94 -2.80
C LEU A 97 10.30 -6.34 -2.27
N HIS A 98 9.45 -7.32 -2.52
CA HIS A 98 9.72 -8.71 -2.15
C HIS A 98 10.90 -9.31 -2.94
N LEU A 99 11.09 -8.92 -4.20
CA LEU A 99 12.31 -9.30 -4.93
C LEU A 99 13.57 -8.73 -4.29
N ASP A 100 13.54 -7.46 -3.94
CA ASP A 100 14.67 -6.79 -3.28
C ASP A 100 15.01 -7.42 -1.93
N LEU A 101 13.99 -7.94 -1.24
CA LEU A 101 14.15 -8.66 0.02
C LEU A 101 14.51 -10.15 -0.15
N GLY A 102 14.67 -10.63 -1.37
CA GLY A 102 15.03 -12.02 -1.64
C GLY A 102 13.87 -13.02 -1.50
N ASP A 103 12.63 -12.56 -1.65
CA ASP A 103 11.42 -13.39 -1.59
C ASP A 103 10.71 -13.44 -2.95
N PRO A 104 11.19 -14.27 -3.89
CA PRO A 104 10.60 -14.37 -5.22
C PRO A 104 9.20 -15.00 -5.21
N VAL A 105 8.85 -15.78 -4.20
CA VAL A 105 7.54 -16.43 -4.09
C VAL A 105 6.44 -15.40 -3.83
N GLU A 106 6.63 -14.53 -2.85
CA GLU A 106 5.69 -13.43 -2.59
C GLU A 106 5.70 -12.42 -3.75
N ALA A 107 6.87 -12.13 -4.34
CA ALA A 107 6.96 -11.29 -5.52
C ALA A 107 6.09 -11.83 -6.68
N GLU A 108 6.20 -13.11 -6.99
CA GLU A 108 5.38 -13.76 -8.03
C GLU A 108 3.89 -13.61 -7.75
N ARG A 109 3.48 -13.78 -6.50
CA ARG A 109 2.08 -13.65 -6.09
C ARG A 109 1.54 -12.24 -6.36
N HIS A 110 2.28 -11.21 -5.99
CA HIS A 110 1.88 -9.82 -6.21
C HIS A 110 1.87 -9.43 -7.69
N PHE A 111 2.88 -9.82 -8.44
CA PHE A 111 2.92 -9.59 -9.90
C PHE A 111 1.80 -10.32 -10.63
N ARG A 112 1.44 -11.52 -10.21
CA ARG A 112 0.30 -12.25 -10.78
C ARG A 112 -1.00 -11.48 -10.58
N ARG A 113 -1.26 -10.97 -9.39
CA ARG A 113 -2.44 -10.16 -9.11
C ARG A 113 -2.50 -8.90 -9.97
N ALA A 114 -1.37 -8.22 -10.16
CA ALA A 114 -1.28 -7.05 -11.02
C ALA A 114 -1.45 -7.41 -12.51
N ALA A 115 -0.84 -8.49 -12.95
CA ALA A 115 -0.96 -9.00 -14.33
C ALA A 115 -2.39 -9.41 -14.68
N ASP A 116 -3.10 -10.07 -13.76
CA ASP A 116 -4.50 -10.46 -13.91
C ASP A 116 -5.43 -9.24 -14.08
N ARG A 117 -4.97 -8.07 -13.63
CA ARG A 117 -5.65 -6.78 -13.81
C ARG A 117 -5.14 -5.97 -15.02
N GLY A 118 -4.34 -6.60 -15.86
CA GLY A 118 -3.90 -6.03 -17.14
C GLY A 118 -2.57 -5.24 -17.08
N HIS A 119 -1.82 -5.29 -15.98
CA HIS A 119 -0.54 -4.58 -15.88
C HIS A 119 0.55 -5.28 -16.70
N ALA A 120 0.94 -4.69 -17.81
CA ALA A 120 1.89 -5.29 -18.76
C ALA A 120 3.27 -5.54 -18.14
N GLY A 121 3.80 -4.60 -17.35
CA GLY A 121 5.09 -4.74 -16.68
C GLY A 121 5.11 -5.90 -15.66
N ALA A 122 4.00 -6.11 -14.93
CA ALA A 122 3.88 -7.23 -14.02
C ALA A 122 3.83 -8.57 -14.76
N ARG A 123 3.19 -8.61 -15.92
CA ARG A 123 3.18 -9.79 -16.79
C ARG A 123 4.58 -10.17 -17.25
N LEU A 124 5.36 -9.17 -17.66
CA LEU A 124 6.76 -9.36 -18.05
C LEU A 124 7.61 -9.83 -16.87
N ALA A 125 7.46 -9.22 -15.71
CA ALA A 125 8.16 -9.64 -14.48
C ALA A 125 7.87 -11.09 -14.12
N LEU A 126 6.60 -11.53 -14.25
CA LEU A 126 6.22 -12.94 -14.05
C LEU A 126 6.93 -13.88 -15.01
N GLN A 127 6.99 -13.52 -16.28
CA GLN A 127 7.69 -14.33 -17.29
C GLN A 127 9.16 -14.48 -16.94
N GLN A 128 9.82 -13.40 -16.54
CA GLN A 128 11.22 -13.40 -16.15
C GLN A 128 11.47 -14.27 -14.90
N LEU A 129 10.62 -14.16 -13.88
CA LEU A 129 10.71 -14.97 -12.66
C LEU A 129 10.56 -16.47 -12.97
N ARG A 130 9.61 -16.83 -13.80
CA ARG A 130 9.37 -18.22 -14.22
C ARG A 130 10.54 -18.77 -15.03
N ALA A 131 11.08 -17.97 -15.93
CA ALA A 131 12.25 -18.37 -16.73
C ALA A 131 13.48 -18.64 -15.84
N ARG A 132 13.74 -17.77 -14.83
CA ARG A 132 14.83 -17.97 -13.88
C ARG A 132 14.64 -19.24 -13.04
N ARG A 133 13.43 -19.48 -12.56
CA ARG A 133 13.09 -20.68 -11.78
C ARG A 133 13.29 -21.96 -12.57
N ASN A 134 12.99 -21.95 -13.86
CA ASN A 134 13.09 -23.11 -14.74
C ASN A 134 14.47 -23.28 -15.37
N GLY A 135 15.46 -22.45 -15.00
CA GLY A 135 16.79 -22.51 -15.57
C GLY A 135 16.90 -22.09 -17.03
N SER A 136 15.85 -21.45 -17.60
CA SER A 136 15.76 -21.03 -19.00
C SER A 136 16.10 -19.55 -19.22
N GLY A 137 16.69 -18.89 -18.24
CA GLY A 137 17.07 -17.49 -18.34
C GLY A 137 18.56 -17.33 -18.59
N PRO A 138 18.97 -16.19 -19.20
CA PRO A 138 20.41 -15.85 -19.28
C PRO A 138 21.00 -15.64 -17.91
#